data_bfe4075e99d7c822ae2746e0a262a9e0
#
_entry.id   bfe4075e99d7c822ae2746e0a262a9e0
#
_cell.length_a   1.000
_cell.length_b   1.000
_cell.length_c   1.000
_cell.angle_alpha   90.00
_cell.angle_beta   90.00
_cell.angle_gamma   90.00
#
_symmetry.space_group_name_H-M   'P 1'
#
loop_
_entity.id
_entity.type
_entity.pdbx_description
1 polymer ?
#
loop_
_entity_poly.entity_id
_entity_poly.type
_entity_poly.pdbx_seq_one_letter_code
_entity_poly.pdbx_strand_id
1 'polypeptide(L)'
;MIFLIFSFGVTLIFGLANIYIYKRLVLKFITLKYLRRLFALILFALFLAQGFFMVFRSSEYLNDAWYSFFASLYAPTYCFFFVTLLLDFLRFMLALLGKSFMKIASFLKVSFEIFVLLFGAFITYFSIYSAIKVPEFSEVDIKISHLEKELKIAMLTDIHLGKNLHEKFLSEIIEKINSKNVDMVVIVGDLVDAKPETLKPYISKLNDLKSTYGTFYALGNHEYYHGINEVLELLKGQTNMKILVNEGLDLGFMNIAGVGDLAGLRKGILAPDLARAKVDLNLSKPSILLAHQPKTTQLYDVSDFDLILSGHTHGGQIFPFALLVKLQQGFVSGLYPLSEKTQLFVSRGAGFWGPSLRTFSQSELVILNLRGNK
;
A
#
# COMPACT_ATOMS: atom_id res chain seq x y z
N MET A 1 9.19 -16.30 16.94
CA MET A 1 10.33 -16.76 16.12
C MET A 1 10.32 -16.13 14.71
N ILE A 2 9.28 -16.28 13.90
CA ILE A 2 9.20 -15.71 12.52
C ILE A 2 9.40 -14.19 12.49
N PHE A 3 8.78 -13.44 13.40
CA PHE A 3 8.94 -11.99 13.52
C PHE A 3 10.40 -11.57 13.76
N LEU A 4 11.11 -12.25 14.63
CA LEU A 4 12.52 -11.96 14.92
C LEU A 4 13.42 -12.27 13.71
N ILE A 5 13.17 -13.37 13.00
CA ILE A 5 13.89 -13.73 11.77
C ILE A 5 13.68 -12.66 10.70
N PHE A 6 12.43 -12.23 10.51
CA PHE A 6 12.10 -11.14 9.56
C PHE A 6 12.79 -9.83 9.95
N SER A 7 12.70 -9.44 11.22
CA SER A 7 13.34 -8.21 11.72
C SER A 7 14.85 -8.23 11.55
N PHE A 8 15.48 -9.35 11.84
CA PHE A 8 16.91 -9.55 11.63
C PHE A 8 17.27 -9.48 10.13
N GLY A 9 16.50 -10.16 9.27
CA GLY A 9 16.72 -10.16 7.82
C GLY A 9 16.65 -8.75 7.22
N VAL A 10 15.61 -7.98 7.57
CA VAL A 10 15.46 -6.59 7.12
C VAL A 10 16.62 -5.73 7.63
N THR A 11 16.97 -5.83 8.91
CA THR A 11 18.09 -5.07 9.49
C THR A 11 19.41 -5.39 8.80
N LEU A 12 19.67 -6.66 8.50
CA LEU A 12 20.85 -7.10 7.77
C LEU A 12 20.91 -6.52 6.35
N ILE A 13 19.79 -6.58 5.60
CA ILE A 13 19.70 -6.02 4.25
C ILE A 13 20.01 -4.53 4.24
N PHE A 14 19.41 -3.77 5.16
CA PHE A 14 19.66 -2.32 5.26
C PHE A 14 21.07 -2.01 5.75
N GLY A 15 21.65 -2.83 6.62
CA GLY A 15 23.07 -2.75 7.00
C GLY A 15 24.00 -2.96 5.82
N LEU A 16 23.76 -3.96 4.98
CA LEU A 16 24.53 -4.21 3.76
C LEU A 16 24.38 -3.07 2.75
N ALA A 17 23.16 -2.51 2.61
CA ALA A 17 22.91 -1.34 1.78
C ALA A 17 23.71 -0.11 2.26
N ASN A 18 23.74 0.16 3.57
CA ASN A 18 24.54 1.25 4.15
C ASN A 18 26.06 1.05 3.90
N ILE A 19 26.56 -0.18 4.02
CA ILE A 19 27.96 -0.51 3.68
C ILE A 19 28.23 -0.29 2.18
N TYR A 20 27.30 -0.67 1.31
CA TYR A 20 27.43 -0.47 -0.13
C TYR A 20 27.49 1.03 -0.47
N ILE A 21 26.55 1.84 0.07
CA ILE A 21 26.53 3.30 -0.07
C ILE A 21 27.86 3.88 0.40
N TYR A 22 28.36 3.50 1.57
CA TYR A 22 29.64 3.97 2.09
C TYR A 22 30.80 3.69 1.12
N LYS A 23 30.93 2.43 0.67
CA LYS A 23 32.03 2.01 -0.24
C LYS A 23 31.94 2.65 -1.62
N ARG A 24 30.74 2.76 -2.18
CA ARG A 24 30.56 3.15 -3.59
C ARG A 24 30.31 4.64 -3.78
N LEU A 25 29.74 5.31 -2.78
CA LEU A 25 29.45 6.75 -2.80
C LEU A 25 30.48 7.51 -1.94
N VAL A 26 30.50 7.28 -0.61
CA VAL A 26 31.30 8.08 0.33
C VAL A 26 32.81 7.97 0.07
N LEU A 27 33.37 6.75 -0.01
CA LEU A 27 34.80 6.57 -0.21
C LEU A 27 35.29 7.04 -1.58
N LYS A 28 34.43 7.03 -2.61
CA LYS A 28 34.80 7.47 -3.95
C LYS A 28 34.73 8.98 -4.14
N PHE A 29 33.79 9.65 -3.48
CA PHE A 29 33.52 11.07 -3.71
C PHE A 29 34.11 12.00 -2.67
N ILE A 30 34.25 11.53 -1.43
CA ILE A 30 34.75 12.34 -0.34
C ILE A 30 36.22 12.03 -0.15
N THR A 31 37.07 13.02 -0.36
CA THR A 31 38.57 12.89 -0.19
C THR A 31 39.00 13.12 1.26
N LEU A 32 38.30 14.00 1.99
CA LEU A 32 38.65 14.41 3.34
C LEU A 32 38.37 13.29 4.36
N LYS A 33 39.42 12.82 5.05
CA LYS A 33 39.31 11.68 5.98
C LYS A 33 38.32 11.91 7.12
N TYR A 34 38.21 13.12 7.65
CA TYR A 34 37.28 13.43 8.74
C TYR A 34 35.83 13.35 8.26
N LEU A 35 35.53 13.80 7.04
CA LEU A 35 34.17 13.65 6.45
C LEU A 35 33.83 12.19 6.19
N ARG A 36 34.78 11.37 5.71
CA ARG A 36 34.54 9.91 5.58
C ARG A 36 34.18 9.28 6.92
N ARG A 37 34.90 9.66 8.01
CA ARG A 37 34.58 9.17 9.36
C ARG A 37 33.18 9.65 9.81
N LEU A 38 32.85 10.92 9.58
CA LEU A 38 31.55 11.48 9.90
C LEU A 38 30.41 10.71 9.18
N PHE A 39 30.54 10.50 7.87
CA PHE A 39 29.54 9.72 7.11
C PHE A 39 29.47 8.25 7.57
N ALA A 40 30.58 7.64 7.93
CA ALA A 40 30.57 6.30 8.51
C ALA A 40 29.78 6.26 9.82
N LEU A 41 29.95 7.25 10.70
CA LEU A 41 29.20 7.37 11.94
C LEU A 41 27.70 7.61 11.68
N ILE A 42 27.36 8.48 10.73
CA ILE A 42 25.96 8.73 10.34
C ILE A 42 25.30 7.45 9.83
N LEU A 43 25.93 6.72 8.91
CA LEU A 43 25.40 5.48 8.36
C LEU A 43 25.29 4.37 9.43
N PHE A 44 26.23 4.34 10.36
CA PHE A 44 26.19 3.42 11.50
C PHE A 44 25.05 3.77 12.47
N ALA A 45 24.88 5.04 12.81
CA ALA A 45 23.76 5.51 13.63
C ALA A 45 22.42 5.22 12.95
N LEU A 46 22.33 5.42 11.63
CA LEU A 46 21.16 5.09 10.82
C LEU A 46 20.85 3.59 10.88
N PHE A 47 21.86 2.73 10.74
CA PHE A 47 21.72 1.29 10.88
C PHE A 47 21.19 0.88 12.28
N LEU A 48 21.72 1.47 13.34
CA LEU A 48 21.25 1.22 14.71
C LEU A 48 19.80 1.68 14.90
N ALA A 49 19.44 2.85 14.38
CA ALA A 49 18.08 3.38 14.45
C ALA A 49 17.08 2.51 13.68
N GLN A 50 17.46 2.00 12.50
CA GLN A 50 16.67 1.05 11.73
C GLN A 50 16.48 -0.28 12.46
N GLY A 51 17.55 -0.82 13.05
CA GLY A 51 17.47 -2.03 13.89
C GLY A 51 16.60 -1.83 15.13
N PHE A 52 16.75 -0.69 15.81
CA PHE A 52 15.90 -0.32 16.94
C PHE A 52 14.42 -0.29 16.54
N PHE A 53 14.08 0.38 15.44
CA PHE A 53 12.70 0.42 14.95
C PHE A 53 12.15 -0.98 14.68
N MET A 54 12.91 -1.85 14.02
CA MET A 54 12.44 -3.22 13.71
C MET A 54 12.12 -4.02 14.96
N VAL A 55 12.85 -3.82 16.06
CA VAL A 55 12.61 -4.50 17.34
C VAL A 55 11.41 -3.91 18.09
N PHE A 56 11.32 -2.56 18.11
CA PHE A 56 10.38 -1.85 18.99
C PHE A 56 9.12 -1.31 18.30
N ARG A 57 8.95 -1.50 16.99
CA ARG A 57 7.80 -0.96 16.22
C ARG A 57 6.42 -1.39 16.74
N SER A 58 6.33 -2.59 17.34
CA SER A 58 5.09 -3.10 17.92
C SER A 58 4.94 -2.76 19.41
N SER A 59 5.91 -2.04 20.00
CA SER A 59 5.86 -1.67 21.41
C SER A 59 5.06 -0.40 21.66
N GLU A 60 4.53 -0.26 22.85
CA GLU A 60 3.83 0.94 23.30
C GLU A 60 4.79 2.09 23.69
N TYR A 61 6.09 1.81 23.79
CA TYR A 61 7.12 2.81 24.13
C TYR A 61 7.36 3.84 23.02
N LEU A 62 7.05 3.51 21.75
CA LEU A 62 7.13 4.46 20.65
C LEU A 62 5.78 5.17 20.48
N ASN A 63 5.73 6.45 20.87
CA ASN A 63 4.61 7.31 20.50
C ASN A 63 4.62 7.57 18.98
N ASP A 64 3.54 8.12 18.45
CA ASP A 64 3.32 8.30 17.00
C ASP A 64 4.43 9.13 16.33
N ALA A 65 4.93 10.18 17.00
CA ALA A 65 5.99 11.03 16.47
C ALA A 65 7.31 10.27 16.33
N TRP A 66 7.73 9.53 17.36
CA TRP A 66 8.94 8.71 17.32
C TRP A 66 8.80 7.54 16.36
N TYR A 67 7.63 6.92 16.30
CA TYR A 67 7.34 5.84 15.35
C TYR A 67 7.53 6.34 13.91
N SER A 68 6.88 7.46 13.55
CA SER A 68 6.96 8.05 12.21
C SER A 68 8.38 8.51 11.87
N PHE A 69 9.10 9.08 12.84
CA PHE A 69 10.50 9.47 12.68
C PHE A 69 11.36 8.24 12.33
N PHE A 70 11.35 7.19 13.15
CA PHE A 70 12.16 6.00 12.91
C PHE A 70 11.75 5.25 11.63
N ALA A 71 10.46 5.19 11.32
CA ALA A 71 9.95 4.61 10.08
C ALA A 71 10.48 5.36 8.84
N SER A 72 10.60 6.69 8.90
CA SER A 72 11.13 7.51 7.80
C SER A 72 12.62 7.29 7.53
N LEU A 73 13.40 6.84 8.53
CA LEU A 73 14.83 6.62 8.38
C LEU A 73 15.23 5.49 7.41
N TYR A 74 14.26 4.69 6.96
CA TYR A 74 14.49 3.70 5.90
C TYR A 74 14.61 4.33 4.51
N ALA A 75 13.91 5.44 4.28
CA ALA A 75 13.88 6.10 2.97
C ALA A 75 15.26 6.56 2.48
N PRO A 76 16.12 7.25 3.26
CA PRO A 76 17.44 7.62 2.80
C PRO A 76 18.29 6.44 2.36
N THR A 77 18.39 5.39 3.19
CA THR A 77 19.17 4.19 2.84
C THR A 77 18.63 3.55 1.55
N TYR A 78 17.33 3.37 1.45
CA TYR A 78 16.70 2.78 0.28
C TYR A 78 16.98 3.60 -1.00
N CYS A 79 16.69 4.90 -0.97
CA CYS A 79 16.83 5.77 -2.15
C CYS A 79 18.30 5.90 -2.57
N PHE A 80 19.22 6.16 -1.64
CA PHE A 80 20.64 6.25 -1.95
C PHE A 80 21.24 4.92 -2.40
N PHE A 81 20.75 3.79 -1.89
CA PHE A 81 21.17 2.48 -2.40
C PHE A 81 20.82 2.32 -3.88
N PHE A 82 19.57 2.58 -4.27
CA PHE A 82 19.17 2.44 -5.68
C PHE A 82 19.81 3.47 -6.60
N VAL A 83 19.95 4.73 -6.17
CA VAL A 83 20.67 5.75 -6.94
C VAL A 83 22.14 5.36 -7.13
N THR A 84 22.78 4.80 -6.09
CA THR A 84 24.16 4.31 -6.17
C THR A 84 24.28 3.10 -7.09
N LEU A 85 23.33 2.18 -7.03
CA LEU A 85 23.29 1.01 -7.91
C LEU A 85 23.12 1.41 -9.38
N LEU A 86 22.21 2.34 -9.67
CA LEU A 86 22.02 2.92 -11.01
C LEU A 86 23.32 3.58 -11.51
N LEU A 87 23.99 4.33 -10.65
CA LEU A 87 25.27 4.97 -10.96
C LEU A 87 26.34 3.93 -11.33
N ASP A 88 26.44 2.85 -10.57
CA ASP A 88 27.40 1.80 -10.85
C ASP A 88 27.05 1.03 -12.13
N PHE A 89 25.77 0.82 -12.41
CA PHE A 89 25.31 0.26 -13.68
C PHE A 89 25.66 1.15 -14.87
N LEU A 90 25.41 2.46 -14.78
CA LEU A 90 25.78 3.42 -15.83
C LEU A 90 27.31 3.45 -16.06
N ARG A 91 28.10 3.40 -15.01
CA ARG A 91 29.57 3.30 -15.12
C ARG A 91 30.01 2.02 -15.81
N PHE A 92 29.37 0.91 -15.49
CA PHE A 92 29.64 -0.37 -16.15
C PHE A 92 29.29 -0.29 -17.66
N MET A 93 28.14 0.25 -18.01
CA MET A 93 27.74 0.44 -19.42
C MET A 93 28.72 1.36 -20.18
N LEU A 94 29.13 2.47 -19.56
CA LEU A 94 30.13 3.38 -20.16
C LEU A 94 31.50 2.68 -20.35
N ALA A 95 31.90 1.80 -19.44
CA ALA A 95 33.12 1.04 -19.58
C ALA A 95 33.10 0.07 -20.77
N LEU A 96 31.93 -0.49 -21.10
CA LEU A 96 31.73 -1.34 -22.28
C LEU A 96 31.86 -0.57 -23.60
N LEU A 97 31.53 0.74 -23.60
CA LEU A 97 31.66 1.61 -24.78
C LEU A 97 33.09 2.09 -25.07
N GLY A 98 34.05 1.74 -24.21
CA GLY A 98 35.47 1.96 -24.44
C GLY A 98 36.09 3.22 -23.81
N LYS A 99 37.43 3.37 -24.00
CA LYS A 99 38.25 4.36 -23.30
C LYS A 99 37.84 5.81 -23.57
N SER A 100 37.33 6.15 -24.76
CA SER A 100 36.92 7.52 -25.08
C SER A 100 35.73 7.99 -24.24
N PHE A 101 34.75 7.12 -24.02
CA PHE A 101 33.60 7.42 -23.16
C PHE A 101 33.99 7.53 -21.68
N MET A 102 34.99 6.75 -21.23
CA MET A 102 35.53 6.84 -19.87
C MET A 102 36.24 8.17 -19.61
N LYS A 103 36.89 8.81 -20.61
CA LYS A 103 37.48 10.15 -20.47
C LYS A 103 36.38 11.22 -20.28
N ILE A 104 35.27 11.16 -21.04
CA ILE A 104 34.13 12.06 -20.87
C ILE A 104 33.51 11.89 -19.48
N ALA A 105 33.30 10.66 -19.03
CA ALA A 105 32.81 10.37 -17.68
C ALA A 105 33.73 10.91 -16.57
N SER A 106 35.05 10.88 -16.79
CA SER A 106 36.04 11.46 -15.85
C SER A 106 35.95 12.98 -15.81
N PHE A 107 35.77 13.65 -16.95
CA PHE A 107 35.61 15.12 -17.03
C PHE A 107 34.34 15.58 -16.33
N LEU A 108 33.24 14.86 -16.50
CA LEU A 108 31.94 15.18 -15.89
C LEU A 108 31.80 14.66 -14.46
N LYS A 109 32.86 14.09 -13.89
CA LYS A 109 32.78 13.36 -12.62
C LYS A 109 32.17 14.18 -11.48
N VAL A 110 32.65 15.40 -11.24
CA VAL A 110 32.18 16.26 -10.12
C VAL A 110 30.72 16.65 -10.30
N SER A 111 30.33 17.06 -11.52
CA SER A 111 28.94 17.43 -11.83
C SER A 111 28.00 16.24 -11.63
N PHE A 112 28.45 15.04 -12.00
CA PHE A 112 27.69 13.81 -11.85
C PHE A 112 27.58 13.38 -10.38
N GLU A 113 28.61 13.60 -9.58
CA GLU A 113 28.61 13.34 -8.13
C GLU A 113 27.61 14.25 -7.39
N ILE A 114 27.62 15.54 -7.70
CA ILE A 114 26.65 16.50 -7.17
C ILE A 114 25.23 16.11 -7.58
N PHE A 115 25.03 15.77 -8.86
CA PHE A 115 23.73 15.31 -9.35
C PHE A 115 23.22 14.09 -8.56
N VAL A 116 24.05 13.08 -8.32
CA VAL A 116 23.68 11.88 -7.55
C VAL A 116 23.23 12.22 -6.14
N LEU A 117 23.95 13.12 -5.46
CA LEU A 117 23.60 13.55 -4.10
C LEU A 117 22.26 14.33 -4.09
N LEU A 118 22.10 15.28 -4.99
CA LEU A 118 20.86 16.07 -5.10
C LEU A 118 19.67 15.22 -5.53
N PHE A 119 19.86 14.33 -6.48
CA PHE A 119 18.83 13.42 -6.96
C PHE A 119 18.44 12.39 -5.88
N GLY A 120 19.42 11.84 -5.15
CA GLY A 120 19.17 10.93 -4.02
C GLY A 120 18.38 11.62 -2.90
N ALA A 121 18.73 12.86 -2.56
CA ALA A 121 17.99 13.65 -1.58
C ALA A 121 16.57 14.00 -2.07
N PHE A 122 16.42 14.39 -3.34
CA PHE A 122 15.13 14.69 -3.97
C PHE A 122 14.20 13.46 -3.96
N ILE A 123 14.71 12.30 -4.42
CA ILE A 123 13.92 11.05 -4.41
C ILE A 123 13.55 10.64 -2.99
N THR A 124 14.44 10.81 -2.02
CA THR A 124 14.15 10.53 -0.60
C THR A 124 13.01 11.41 -0.10
N TYR A 125 13.11 12.73 -0.30
CA TYR A 125 12.05 13.67 0.08
C TYR A 125 10.72 13.34 -0.62
N PHE A 126 10.75 13.16 -1.94
CA PHE A 126 9.56 12.86 -2.74
C PHE A 126 8.90 11.55 -2.31
N SER A 127 9.68 10.51 -1.99
CA SER A 127 9.17 9.21 -1.56
C SER A 127 8.49 9.26 -0.20
N ILE A 128 9.05 10.01 0.75
CA ILE A 128 8.42 10.24 2.07
C ILE A 128 7.15 11.08 1.88
N TYR A 129 7.24 12.19 1.14
CA TYR A 129 6.10 13.07 0.89
C TYR A 129 4.94 12.31 0.22
N SER A 130 5.24 11.47 -0.79
CA SER A 130 4.24 10.65 -1.51
C SER A 130 3.59 9.60 -0.63
N ALA A 131 4.26 9.15 0.44
CA ALA A 131 3.68 8.19 1.38
C ALA A 131 2.68 8.85 2.33
N ILE A 132 3.01 10.03 2.86
CA ILE A 132 2.25 10.67 3.94
C ILE A 132 1.15 11.64 3.48
N LYS A 133 1.24 12.14 2.22
CA LYS A 133 0.23 13.06 1.70
C LYS A 133 -1.10 12.33 1.49
N VAL A 134 -2.21 13.04 1.67
CA VAL A 134 -3.53 12.54 1.28
C VAL A 134 -3.58 12.36 -0.25
N PRO A 135 -3.99 11.18 -0.73
CA PRO A 135 -3.97 10.88 -2.16
C PRO A 135 -4.89 11.76 -3.00
N GLU A 136 -4.54 11.85 -4.29
CA GLU A 136 -5.43 12.41 -5.29
C GLU A 136 -6.40 11.35 -5.84
N PHE A 137 -7.47 11.82 -6.50
CA PHE A 137 -8.43 10.93 -7.12
C PHE A 137 -7.88 10.28 -8.38
N SER A 138 -8.19 8.99 -8.52
CA SER A 138 -8.07 8.22 -9.76
C SER A 138 -9.48 7.82 -10.19
N GLU A 139 -9.93 8.30 -11.35
CA GLU A 139 -11.26 8.00 -11.86
C GLU A 139 -11.18 6.90 -12.92
N VAL A 140 -12.03 5.90 -12.82
CA VAL A 140 -12.05 4.72 -13.69
C VAL A 140 -13.47 4.44 -14.16
N ASP A 141 -13.66 4.42 -15.47
CA ASP A 141 -14.92 4.03 -16.08
C ASP A 141 -14.94 2.51 -16.28
N ILE A 142 -15.96 1.84 -15.75
CA ILE A 142 -16.16 0.40 -15.84
C ILE A 142 -17.53 0.10 -16.42
N LYS A 143 -17.57 -0.75 -17.45
CA LYS A 143 -18.81 -1.23 -18.03
C LYS A 143 -19.22 -2.54 -17.36
N ILE A 144 -20.47 -2.61 -16.92
CA ILE A 144 -21.09 -3.79 -16.32
C ILE A 144 -22.36 -4.13 -17.10
N SER A 145 -22.45 -5.35 -17.57
CA SER A 145 -23.63 -5.82 -18.29
C SER A 145 -24.88 -5.76 -17.41
N HIS A 146 -26.02 -5.43 -18.00
CA HIS A 146 -27.32 -5.36 -17.31
C HIS A 146 -27.40 -4.36 -16.14
N LEU A 147 -26.46 -3.43 -16.00
CA LEU A 147 -26.57 -2.33 -15.04
C LEU A 147 -27.50 -1.26 -15.62
N GLU A 148 -28.70 -1.14 -15.03
CA GLU A 148 -29.74 -0.20 -15.51
C GLU A 148 -29.42 1.25 -15.09
N LYS A 149 -28.75 1.42 -13.97
CA LYS A 149 -28.45 2.73 -13.38
C LYS A 149 -26.95 2.96 -13.31
N GLU A 150 -26.47 4.10 -13.82
CA GLU A 150 -25.09 4.54 -13.60
C GLU A 150 -24.83 4.77 -12.11
N LEU A 151 -23.67 4.33 -11.63
CA LEU A 151 -23.27 4.45 -10.23
C LEU A 151 -21.86 5.04 -10.12
N LYS A 152 -21.73 5.97 -9.20
CA LYS A 152 -20.43 6.52 -8.78
C LYS A 152 -20.04 5.94 -7.43
N ILE A 153 -19.03 5.10 -7.39
CA ILE A 153 -18.56 4.42 -6.17
C ILE A 153 -17.20 4.97 -5.77
N ALA A 154 -17.07 5.42 -4.52
CA ALA A 154 -15.77 5.66 -3.94
C ALA A 154 -15.21 4.35 -3.39
N MET A 155 -14.06 3.93 -3.89
CA MET A 155 -13.33 2.78 -3.38
C MET A 155 -12.13 3.26 -2.57
N LEU A 156 -12.09 2.84 -1.33
CA LEU A 156 -10.97 2.98 -0.40
C LEU A 156 -10.41 1.59 -0.10
N THR A 157 -9.11 1.48 0.04
CA THR A 157 -8.44 0.27 0.51
C THR A 157 -7.06 0.63 1.05
N ASP A 158 -6.49 -0.23 1.88
CA ASP A 158 -5.12 -0.05 2.37
C ASP A 158 -4.91 1.34 3.00
N ILE A 159 -5.82 1.76 3.85
CA ILE A 159 -5.73 3.05 4.56
C ILE A 159 -4.67 2.97 5.65
N HIS A 160 -4.52 1.80 6.30
CA HIS A 160 -3.52 1.52 7.34
C HIS A 160 -3.55 2.54 8.48
N LEU A 161 -4.75 2.79 9.03
CA LEU A 161 -4.90 3.65 10.19
C LEU A 161 -4.12 3.10 11.38
N GLY A 162 -3.26 3.93 11.96
CA GLY A 162 -2.38 3.54 13.05
C GLY A 162 -1.43 4.67 13.44
N LYS A 163 -0.21 4.33 13.86
CA LYS A 163 0.78 5.30 14.37
C LYS A 163 1.34 6.27 13.33
N ASN A 164 1.28 5.94 12.03
CA ASN A 164 1.72 6.83 10.95
C ASN A 164 0.57 7.65 10.35
N LEU A 165 -0.56 6.97 10.13
CA LEU A 165 -1.73 7.53 9.46
C LEU A 165 -2.90 7.46 10.44
N HIS A 166 -3.27 8.60 11.02
CA HIS A 166 -4.25 8.65 12.10
C HIS A 166 -5.38 9.65 11.80
N GLU A 167 -6.00 10.18 12.80
CA GLU A 167 -7.24 10.96 12.73
C GLU A 167 -7.25 12.04 11.64
N LYS A 168 -6.17 12.84 11.55
CA LYS A 168 -6.08 13.90 10.55
C LYS A 168 -6.14 13.37 9.12
N PHE A 169 -5.37 12.31 8.83
CA PHE A 169 -5.35 11.67 7.52
C PHE A 169 -6.73 11.11 7.15
N LEU A 170 -7.40 10.44 8.09
CA LEU A 170 -8.75 9.92 7.91
C LEU A 170 -9.75 11.05 7.64
N SER A 171 -9.69 12.14 8.42
CA SER A 171 -10.61 13.28 8.23
C SER A 171 -10.47 13.93 6.87
N GLU A 172 -9.22 14.11 6.39
CA GLU A 172 -8.95 14.67 5.06
C GLU A 172 -9.42 13.75 3.92
N ILE A 173 -9.31 12.41 4.08
CA ILE A 173 -9.88 11.45 3.13
C ILE A 173 -11.40 11.57 3.09
N ILE A 174 -12.06 11.59 4.25
CA ILE A 174 -13.51 11.70 4.35
C ILE A 174 -14.00 12.99 3.69
N GLU A 175 -13.37 14.12 3.96
CA GLU A 175 -13.71 15.41 3.33
C GLU A 175 -13.59 15.34 1.81
N LYS A 176 -12.48 14.80 1.28
CA LYS A 176 -12.29 14.60 -0.16
C LYS A 176 -13.39 13.71 -0.76
N ILE A 177 -13.68 12.54 -0.16
CA ILE A 177 -14.71 11.62 -0.66
C ILE A 177 -16.08 12.30 -0.66
N ASN A 178 -16.44 12.99 0.41
CA ASN A 178 -17.73 13.69 0.52
C ASN A 178 -17.90 14.79 -0.53
N SER A 179 -16.81 15.41 -1.00
CA SER A 179 -16.85 16.41 -2.06
C SER A 179 -17.26 15.84 -3.44
N LYS A 180 -17.19 14.51 -3.62
CA LYS A 180 -17.48 13.84 -4.89
C LYS A 180 -18.93 13.44 -5.08
N ASN A 181 -19.78 13.53 -4.04
CA ASN A 181 -21.20 13.15 -4.06
C ASN A 181 -21.39 11.74 -4.67
N VAL A 182 -20.82 10.73 -4.01
CA VAL A 182 -20.84 9.34 -4.48
C VAL A 182 -22.12 8.63 -4.07
N ASP A 183 -22.53 7.64 -4.87
CA ASP A 183 -23.69 6.80 -4.57
C ASP A 183 -23.40 5.78 -3.47
N MET A 184 -22.16 5.27 -3.42
CA MET A 184 -21.72 4.23 -2.49
C MET A 184 -20.26 4.45 -2.11
N VAL A 185 -19.91 4.06 -0.89
CA VAL A 185 -18.50 3.92 -0.47
C VAL A 185 -18.21 2.45 -0.21
N VAL A 186 -17.11 1.94 -0.73
CA VAL A 186 -16.61 0.60 -0.42
C VAL A 186 -15.21 0.69 0.17
N ILE A 187 -14.97 0.00 1.27
CA ILE A 187 -13.65 -0.11 1.92
C ILE A 187 -13.20 -1.56 1.81
N VAL A 188 -12.15 -1.80 1.02
CA VAL A 188 -11.74 -3.13 0.60
C VAL A 188 -10.49 -3.58 1.36
N GLY A 189 -10.61 -3.73 2.68
CA GLY A 189 -9.61 -4.27 3.58
C GLY A 189 -8.44 -3.35 3.92
N ASP A 190 -7.62 -3.81 4.83
CA ASP A 190 -6.45 -3.14 5.39
C ASP A 190 -6.76 -1.69 5.82
N LEU A 191 -7.89 -1.54 6.52
CA LEU A 191 -8.30 -0.28 7.13
C LEU A 191 -7.38 0.06 8.30
N VAL A 192 -6.95 -0.95 9.06
CA VAL A 192 -6.22 -0.79 10.33
C VAL A 192 -4.78 -1.29 10.24
N ASP A 193 -3.86 -0.58 10.91
CA ASP A 193 -2.45 -0.98 11.12
C ASP A 193 -2.00 -0.76 12.58
N ALA A 194 -2.94 -0.85 13.50
CA ALA A 194 -2.72 -0.77 14.94
C ALA A 194 -3.78 -1.57 15.70
N LYS A 195 -3.54 -1.77 16.99
CA LYS A 195 -4.52 -2.39 17.89
C LYS A 195 -5.77 -1.50 18.04
N PRO A 196 -6.94 -2.09 18.33
CA PRO A 196 -8.20 -1.36 18.52
C PRO A 196 -8.12 -0.16 19.47
N GLU A 197 -7.35 -0.27 20.55
CA GLU A 197 -7.19 0.79 21.56
C GLU A 197 -6.63 2.08 20.94
N THR A 198 -5.73 1.97 19.97
CA THR A 198 -5.14 3.10 19.24
C THR A 198 -6.17 3.78 18.33
N LEU A 199 -7.09 3.00 17.75
CA LEU A 199 -8.06 3.47 16.76
C LEU A 199 -9.35 4.00 17.39
N LYS A 200 -9.71 3.46 18.56
CA LYS A 200 -10.94 3.77 19.28
C LYS A 200 -11.26 5.27 19.42
N PRO A 201 -10.27 6.17 19.60
CA PRO A 201 -10.57 7.61 19.75
C PRO A 201 -11.15 8.29 18.50
N TYR A 202 -10.93 7.72 17.29
CA TYR A 202 -11.26 8.40 16.05
C TYR A 202 -11.89 7.53 14.96
N ILE A 203 -12.02 6.22 15.17
CA ILE A 203 -12.57 5.32 14.14
C ILE A 203 -14.04 5.63 13.81
N SER A 204 -14.80 6.18 14.76
CA SER A 204 -16.19 6.63 14.56
C SER A 204 -16.33 7.74 13.53
N LYS A 205 -15.24 8.44 13.16
CA LYS A 205 -15.27 9.43 12.07
C LYS A 205 -15.63 8.79 10.70
N LEU A 206 -15.47 7.48 10.54
CA LEU A 206 -15.96 6.78 9.35
C LEU A 206 -17.48 6.95 9.13
N ASN A 207 -18.23 7.28 10.18
CA ASN A 207 -19.66 7.61 10.07
C ASN A 207 -19.94 8.94 9.35
N ASP A 208 -18.90 9.78 9.20
CA ASP A 208 -19.02 11.05 8.47
C ASP A 208 -18.94 10.87 6.95
N LEU A 209 -18.63 9.64 6.46
CA LEU A 209 -18.69 9.30 5.04
C LEU A 209 -20.15 9.39 4.55
N LYS A 210 -20.35 10.17 3.49
CA LYS A 210 -21.69 10.43 2.92
C LYS A 210 -21.84 9.69 1.59
N SER A 211 -22.89 8.90 1.47
CA SER A 211 -23.27 8.22 0.23
C SER A 211 -24.74 7.81 0.26
N THR A 212 -25.34 7.64 -0.92
CA THR A 212 -26.78 7.32 -1.04
C THR A 212 -27.11 5.92 -0.49
N TYR A 213 -26.25 4.94 -0.76
CA TYR A 213 -26.48 3.52 -0.40
C TYR A 213 -25.67 3.05 0.79
N GLY A 214 -24.89 3.96 1.42
CA GLY A 214 -24.10 3.67 2.61
C GLY A 214 -22.67 3.22 2.29
N THR A 215 -21.97 2.81 3.35
CA THR A 215 -20.59 2.36 3.32
C THR A 215 -20.51 0.86 3.58
N PHE A 216 -19.81 0.14 2.71
CA PHE A 216 -19.60 -1.30 2.80
C PHE A 216 -18.12 -1.59 3.05
N TYR A 217 -17.85 -2.59 3.88
CA TYR A 217 -16.48 -2.94 4.28
C TYR A 217 -16.25 -4.45 4.18
N ALA A 218 -15.11 -4.85 3.60
CA ALA A 218 -14.60 -6.20 3.65
C ALA A 218 -13.23 -6.24 4.31
N LEU A 219 -12.85 -7.39 4.86
CA LEU A 219 -11.60 -7.57 5.61
C LEU A 219 -10.38 -7.62 4.69
N GLY A 220 -9.25 -7.07 5.18
CA GLY A 220 -7.91 -7.31 4.65
C GLY A 220 -7.06 -8.15 5.62
N ASN A 221 -5.80 -8.35 5.29
CA ASN A 221 -4.91 -9.18 6.11
C ASN A 221 -4.44 -8.47 7.39
N HIS A 222 -4.39 -7.15 7.43
CA HIS A 222 -3.97 -6.40 8.61
C HIS A 222 -4.97 -6.52 9.75
N GLU A 223 -6.26 -6.63 9.49
CA GLU A 223 -7.27 -6.92 10.50
C GLU A 223 -6.94 -8.22 11.27
N TYR A 224 -6.46 -9.26 10.56
CA TYR A 224 -6.03 -10.51 11.19
C TYR A 224 -4.72 -10.39 11.97
N TYR A 225 -3.84 -9.46 11.59
CA TYR A 225 -2.58 -9.22 12.30
C TYR A 225 -2.76 -8.45 13.59
N HIS A 226 -3.80 -7.61 13.66
CA HIS A 226 -4.09 -6.74 14.80
C HIS A 226 -5.20 -7.24 15.72
N GLY A 227 -5.67 -8.51 15.54
CA GLY A 227 -6.73 -9.11 16.34
C GLY A 227 -8.09 -8.97 15.70
N ILE A 228 -8.44 -9.94 14.84
CA ILE A 228 -9.62 -9.86 13.97
C ILE A 228 -10.93 -9.72 14.77
N ASN A 229 -11.06 -10.39 15.91
CA ASN A 229 -12.29 -10.34 16.71
C ASN A 229 -12.47 -8.96 17.35
N GLU A 230 -11.40 -8.44 17.96
CA GLU A 230 -11.36 -7.14 18.62
C GLU A 230 -11.53 -6.00 17.61
N VAL A 231 -10.94 -6.13 16.42
CA VAL A 231 -11.14 -5.16 15.32
C VAL A 231 -12.60 -5.16 14.86
N LEU A 232 -13.20 -6.34 14.63
CA LEU A 232 -14.60 -6.45 14.23
C LEU A 232 -15.55 -5.91 15.30
N GLU A 233 -15.27 -6.18 16.58
CA GLU A 233 -16.03 -5.64 17.71
C GLU A 233 -15.96 -4.11 17.73
N LEU A 234 -14.77 -3.52 17.58
CA LEU A 234 -14.59 -2.09 17.50
C LEU A 234 -15.38 -1.47 16.35
N LEU A 235 -15.26 -2.03 15.13
CA LEU A 235 -15.91 -1.50 13.94
C LEU A 235 -17.44 -1.63 14.04
N LYS A 236 -17.97 -2.75 14.49
CA LYS A 236 -19.41 -2.97 14.71
C LYS A 236 -19.97 -2.05 15.80
N GLY A 237 -19.19 -1.78 16.84
CA GLY A 237 -19.64 -0.97 17.96
C GLY A 237 -19.55 0.53 17.74
N GLN A 238 -18.70 1.00 16.81
CA GLN A 238 -18.44 2.43 16.63
C GLN A 238 -18.73 2.96 15.23
N THR A 239 -19.04 2.10 14.25
CA THR A 239 -19.32 2.53 12.88
C THR A 239 -20.66 2.02 12.37
N ASN A 240 -21.22 2.76 11.41
CA ASN A 240 -22.48 2.40 10.73
C ASN A 240 -22.20 1.63 9.42
N MET A 241 -20.97 1.22 9.18
CA MET A 241 -20.60 0.48 7.97
C MET A 241 -21.25 -0.91 7.96
N LYS A 242 -21.68 -1.33 6.79
CA LYS A 242 -22.10 -2.73 6.56
C LYS A 242 -20.85 -3.58 6.35
N ILE A 243 -20.52 -4.39 7.35
CA ILE A 243 -19.35 -5.25 7.37
C ILE A 243 -19.72 -6.58 6.72
N LEU A 244 -19.16 -6.86 5.54
CA LEU A 244 -19.42 -8.04 4.74
C LEU A 244 -18.27 -9.04 4.93
N VAL A 245 -18.49 -10.09 5.71
CA VAL A 245 -17.53 -11.16 5.94
C VAL A 245 -18.14 -12.49 5.55
N ASN A 246 -17.85 -12.95 4.34
CA ASN A 246 -18.52 -14.08 3.72
C ASN A 246 -20.04 -13.87 3.67
N GLU A 247 -20.43 -12.68 3.29
CA GLU A 247 -21.80 -12.21 3.30
C GLU A 247 -22.07 -11.37 2.05
N GLY A 248 -23.24 -11.51 1.49
CA GLY A 248 -23.75 -10.71 0.37
C GLY A 248 -25.04 -10.00 0.72
N LEU A 249 -25.30 -8.93 0.00
CA LEU A 249 -26.49 -8.11 0.14
C LEU A 249 -27.07 -7.76 -1.23
N ASP A 250 -28.33 -8.06 -1.44
CA ASP A 250 -29.13 -7.59 -2.60
C ASP A 250 -29.65 -6.17 -2.31
N LEU A 251 -29.16 -5.19 -3.07
CA LEU A 251 -29.59 -3.78 -2.97
C LEU A 251 -30.88 -3.48 -3.80
N GLY A 252 -31.48 -4.49 -4.38
CA GLY A 252 -32.64 -4.37 -5.27
C GLY A 252 -32.23 -4.22 -6.74
N PHE A 253 -31.32 -3.36 -7.07
CA PHE A 253 -30.81 -3.09 -8.43
C PHE A 253 -29.46 -3.75 -8.75
N MET A 254 -28.69 -4.15 -7.74
CA MET A 254 -27.43 -4.89 -7.86
C MET A 254 -27.10 -5.63 -6.56
N ASN A 255 -26.15 -6.54 -6.63
CA ASN A 255 -25.60 -7.22 -5.46
C ASN A 255 -24.24 -6.64 -5.06
N ILE A 256 -23.96 -6.65 -3.77
CA ILE A 256 -22.63 -6.43 -3.23
C ILE A 256 -22.29 -7.54 -2.23
N ALA A 257 -21.14 -8.16 -2.36
CA ALA A 257 -20.67 -9.18 -1.44
C ALA A 257 -19.25 -8.88 -0.94
N GLY A 258 -18.93 -9.37 0.23
CA GLY A 258 -17.57 -9.33 0.77
C GLY A 258 -17.15 -10.68 1.32
N VAL A 259 -15.89 -11.03 1.13
CA VAL A 259 -15.32 -12.26 1.68
C VAL A 259 -14.25 -11.95 2.72
N GLY A 260 -13.95 -12.96 3.57
CA GLY A 260 -12.78 -12.91 4.42
C GLY A 260 -11.48 -12.83 3.61
N ASP A 261 -10.38 -12.47 4.24
CA ASP A 261 -9.09 -12.40 3.57
C ASP A 261 -8.36 -13.77 3.56
N LEU A 262 -7.44 -13.94 2.59
CA LEU A 262 -6.60 -15.15 2.49
C LEU A 262 -5.74 -15.39 3.74
N ALA A 263 -5.48 -14.36 4.57
CA ALA A 263 -4.84 -14.54 5.87
C ALA A 263 -5.65 -15.44 6.80
N GLY A 264 -6.97 -15.47 6.65
CA GLY A 264 -7.87 -16.35 7.38
C GLY A 264 -7.58 -17.84 7.18
N LEU A 265 -7.14 -18.26 5.98
CA LEU A 265 -6.72 -19.63 5.72
C LEU A 265 -5.57 -20.07 6.63
N ARG A 266 -4.60 -19.19 6.87
CA ARG A 266 -3.43 -19.47 7.73
C ARG A 266 -3.75 -19.36 9.22
N LYS A 267 -4.74 -18.53 9.56
CA LYS A 267 -5.17 -18.27 10.94
C LYS A 267 -6.27 -19.23 11.41
N GLY A 268 -6.92 -19.94 10.46
CA GLY A 268 -8.03 -20.84 10.75
C GLY A 268 -9.32 -20.14 11.19
N ILE A 269 -9.47 -18.84 10.82
CA ILE A 269 -10.64 -18.03 11.20
C ILE A 269 -11.04 -17.11 10.04
N LEU A 270 -12.34 -17.05 9.74
CA LEU A 270 -12.93 -16.15 8.75
C LEU A 270 -12.20 -16.19 7.38
N ALA A 271 -11.78 -17.39 6.93
CA ALA A 271 -11.25 -17.60 5.60
C ALA A 271 -12.30 -17.23 4.52
N PRO A 272 -11.88 -16.90 3.27
CA PRO A 272 -12.83 -16.63 2.19
C PRO A 272 -13.77 -17.79 1.97
N ASP A 273 -15.08 -17.51 1.95
CA ASP A 273 -16.15 -18.46 1.63
C ASP A 273 -17.13 -17.80 0.65
N LEU A 274 -16.88 -18.01 -0.65
CA LEU A 274 -17.72 -17.44 -1.70
C LEU A 274 -19.08 -18.10 -1.78
N ALA A 275 -19.20 -19.38 -1.41
CA ALA A 275 -20.49 -20.06 -1.41
C ALA A 275 -21.45 -19.39 -0.42
N ARG A 276 -20.95 -19.13 0.79
CA ARG A 276 -21.71 -18.41 1.82
C ARG A 276 -22.00 -16.96 1.41
N ALA A 277 -21.06 -16.27 0.82
CA ALA A 277 -21.24 -14.88 0.38
C ALA A 277 -22.32 -14.71 -0.71
N LYS A 278 -22.71 -15.79 -1.37
CA LYS A 278 -23.72 -15.78 -2.45
C LYS A 278 -25.11 -16.21 -2.02
N VAL A 279 -25.32 -16.72 -0.81
CA VAL A 279 -26.58 -17.38 -0.38
C VAL A 279 -27.79 -16.49 -0.61
N ASP A 280 -27.73 -15.21 -0.29
CA ASP A 280 -28.84 -14.28 -0.33
C ASP A 280 -28.84 -13.37 -1.58
N LEU A 281 -28.07 -13.73 -2.61
CA LEU A 281 -27.91 -12.92 -3.82
C LEU A 281 -28.76 -13.43 -4.97
N ASN A 282 -29.39 -12.51 -5.70
CA ASN A 282 -29.96 -12.79 -7.00
C ASN A 282 -28.87 -12.61 -8.09
N LEU A 283 -28.16 -13.69 -8.45
CA LEU A 283 -27.05 -13.68 -9.39
C LEU A 283 -27.43 -13.31 -10.85
N SER A 284 -28.72 -13.08 -11.15
CA SER A 284 -29.10 -12.47 -12.43
C SER A 284 -28.88 -10.95 -12.48
N LYS A 285 -28.65 -10.31 -11.32
CA LYS A 285 -28.35 -8.89 -11.20
C LYS A 285 -26.86 -8.63 -11.29
N PRO A 286 -26.44 -7.41 -11.71
CA PRO A 286 -25.05 -6.98 -11.60
C PRO A 286 -24.51 -7.20 -10.19
N SER A 287 -23.29 -7.73 -10.06
CA SER A 287 -22.76 -8.18 -8.79
C SER A 287 -21.32 -7.74 -8.59
N ILE A 288 -21.03 -7.10 -7.45
CA ILE A 288 -19.68 -6.68 -7.04
C ILE A 288 -19.21 -7.56 -5.89
N LEU A 289 -17.97 -8.02 -5.96
CA LEU A 289 -17.27 -8.73 -4.89
C LEU A 289 -16.15 -7.87 -4.30
N LEU A 290 -16.15 -7.68 -3.01
CA LEU A 290 -15.06 -7.09 -2.25
C LEU A 290 -14.13 -8.23 -1.76
N ALA A 291 -12.93 -8.33 -2.34
CA ALA A 291 -11.93 -9.33 -1.99
C ALA A 291 -10.55 -8.67 -1.94
N HIS A 292 -10.05 -8.42 -0.75
CA HIS A 292 -8.87 -7.58 -0.55
C HIS A 292 -7.63 -8.03 -1.34
N GLN A 293 -7.27 -9.32 -1.30
CA GLN A 293 -6.13 -9.83 -2.08
C GLN A 293 -6.57 -10.25 -3.49
N PRO A 294 -5.99 -9.68 -4.56
CA PRO A 294 -6.35 -10.05 -5.93
C PRO A 294 -6.12 -11.53 -6.25
N LYS A 295 -5.19 -12.18 -5.56
CA LYS A 295 -4.96 -13.62 -5.64
C LYS A 295 -6.19 -14.48 -5.33
N THR A 296 -7.18 -13.95 -4.62
CA THR A 296 -8.46 -14.62 -4.38
C THR A 296 -9.12 -15.06 -5.68
N THR A 297 -9.00 -14.28 -6.77
CA THR A 297 -9.56 -14.60 -8.08
C THR A 297 -8.87 -15.77 -8.78
N GLN A 298 -7.69 -16.18 -8.32
CA GLN A 298 -6.97 -17.35 -8.83
C GLN A 298 -7.23 -18.62 -8.01
N LEU A 299 -7.71 -18.46 -6.78
CA LEU A 299 -7.92 -19.56 -5.83
C LEU A 299 -9.39 -19.97 -5.74
N TYR A 300 -10.30 -19.09 -6.11
CA TYR A 300 -11.74 -19.29 -5.99
C TYR A 300 -12.43 -18.95 -7.32
N ASP A 301 -13.54 -19.62 -7.59
CA ASP A 301 -14.39 -19.27 -8.72
C ASP A 301 -15.21 -18.00 -8.43
N VAL A 302 -14.88 -16.93 -9.14
CA VAL A 302 -15.52 -15.60 -9.03
C VAL A 302 -16.39 -15.27 -10.23
N SER A 303 -16.69 -16.23 -11.11
CA SER A 303 -17.40 -16.02 -12.38
C SER A 303 -18.84 -15.52 -12.24
N ASP A 304 -19.44 -15.68 -11.06
CA ASP A 304 -20.77 -15.14 -10.75
C ASP A 304 -20.80 -13.61 -10.59
N PHE A 305 -19.62 -12.99 -10.36
CA PHE A 305 -19.50 -11.55 -10.16
C PHE A 305 -19.05 -10.84 -11.42
N ASP A 306 -19.58 -9.64 -11.66
CA ASP A 306 -19.22 -8.79 -12.80
C ASP A 306 -17.95 -7.99 -12.52
N LEU A 307 -17.78 -7.56 -11.26
CA LEU A 307 -16.64 -6.75 -10.83
C LEU A 307 -16.10 -7.23 -9.48
N ILE A 308 -14.81 -7.52 -9.44
CA ILE A 308 -14.07 -7.78 -8.20
C ILE A 308 -13.23 -6.55 -7.87
N LEU A 309 -13.32 -6.08 -6.63
CA LEU A 309 -12.53 -4.97 -6.12
C LEU A 309 -11.48 -5.48 -5.13
N SER A 310 -10.21 -5.15 -5.40
CA SER A 310 -9.07 -5.58 -4.59
C SER A 310 -8.09 -4.43 -4.30
N GLY A 311 -7.33 -4.57 -3.23
CA GLY A 311 -6.21 -3.73 -2.83
C GLY A 311 -4.93 -4.55 -2.62
N HIS A 312 -4.36 -4.47 -1.41
CA HIS A 312 -3.25 -5.28 -0.89
C HIS A 312 -1.89 -5.05 -1.56
N THR A 313 -1.87 -4.78 -2.83
CA THR A 313 -0.63 -4.74 -3.63
C THR A 313 0.15 -3.45 -3.45
N HIS A 314 -0.51 -2.38 -3.02
CA HIS A 314 0.02 -1.00 -3.01
C HIS A 314 0.66 -0.56 -4.34
N GLY A 315 0.32 -1.25 -5.47
CA GLY A 315 1.03 -1.07 -6.73
C GLY A 315 2.53 -1.37 -6.64
N GLY A 316 2.92 -2.20 -5.66
CA GLY A 316 4.31 -2.51 -5.31
C GLY A 316 4.94 -1.53 -4.31
N GLN A 317 4.27 -0.45 -3.94
CA GLN A 317 4.68 0.62 -3.01
C GLN A 317 6.07 1.21 -3.25
N ILE A 318 7.12 0.39 -3.36
CA ILE A 318 8.51 0.78 -3.59
C ILE A 318 9.13 -0.04 -4.71
N PHE A 319 9.83 0.62 -5.65
CA PHE A 319 10.53 -0.05 -6.75
C PHE A 319 11.72 -0.87 -6.20
N PRO A 320 11.97 -2.14 -6.62
CA PRO A 320 11.26 -2.87 -7.69
C PRO A 320 10.21 -3.87 -7.19
N PHE A 321 9.62 -3.69 -6.01
CA PHE A 321 8.74 -4.66 -5.36
C PHE A 321 7.50 -5.02 -6.19
N ALA A 322 7.08 -4.17 -7.12
CA ALA A 322 5.99 -4.47 -8.05
C ALA A 322 6.20 -5.82 -8.80
N LEU A 323 7.47 -6.18 -9.09
CA LEU A 323 7.79 -7.46 -9.71
C LEU A 323 7.50 -8.64 -8.78
N LEU A 324 7.87 -8.52 -7.50
CA LEU A 324 7.61 -9.55 -6.49
C LEU A 324 6.12 -9.66 -6.19
N VAL A 325 5.42 -8.52 -6.11
CA VAL A 325 3.96 -8.46 -5.96
C VAL A 325 3.28 -9.17 -7.12
N LYS A 326 3.68 -8.91 -8.36
CA LYS A 326 3.14 -9.58 -9.54
C LYS A 326 3.34 -11.10 -9.48
N LEU A 327 4.51 -11.56 -9.05
CA LEU A 327 4.80 -12.99 -8.90
C LEU A 327 3.94 -13.65 -7.81
N GLN A 328 3.66 -12.92 -6.71
CA GLN A 328 2.92 -13.46 -5.57
C GLN A 328 1.40 -13.37 -5.77
N GLN A 329 0.91 -12.23 -6.25
CA GLN A 329 -0.51 -11.89 -6.34
C GLN A 329 -1.11 -12.10 -7.75
N GLY A 330 -0.26 -12.23 -8.78
CA GLY A 330 -0.67 -12.32 -10.19
C GLY A 330 -0.97 -10.95 -10.82
N PHE A 331 -1.35 -9.96 -10.03
CA PHE A 331 -1.77 -8.62 -10.43
C PHE A 331 -1.03 -7.54 -9.63
N VAL A 332 -0.99 -6.31 -10.15
CA VAL A 332 -0.31 -5.20 -9.45
C VAL A 332 -1.27 -4.03 -9.20
N SER A 333 -1.81 -3.42 -10.22
CA SER A 333 -2.79 -2.31 -10.12
C SER A 333 -3.49 -2.08 -11.46
N GLY A 334 -4.72 -1.56 -11.42
CA GLY A 334 -5.51 -1.26 -12.61
C GLY A 334 -6.63 -2.26 -12.86
N LEU A 335 -7.27 -2.13 -14.02
CA LEU A 335 -8.41 -2.96 -14.45
C LEU A 335 -7.93 -4.13 -15.32
N TYR A 336 -8.36 -5.33 -15.00
CA TYR A 336 -8.02 -6.57 -15.70
C TYR A 336 -9.29 -7.32 -16.10
N PRO A 337 -9.48 -7.70 -17.37
CA PRO A 337 -10.51 -8.64 -17.76
C PRO A 337 -10.11 -10.06 -17.29
N LEU A 338 -10.99 -10.73 -16.56
CA LEU A 338 -10.82 -12.13 -16.16
C LEU A 338 -11.62 -13.05 -17.09
N SER A 339 -12.77 -12.58 -17.58
CA SER A 339 -13.60 -13.27 -18.58
C SER A 339 -14.35 -12.22 -19.41
N GLU A 340 -15.29 -12.65 -20.27
CA GLU A 340 -16.19 -11.73 -20.98
C GLU A 340 -17.12 -10.94 -20.04
N LYS A 341 -17.51 -11.56 -18.92
CA LYS A 341 -18.37 -10.96 -17.89
C LYS A 341 -17.57 -10.30 -16.78
N THR A 342 -16.55 -10.97 -16.27
CA THR A 342 -15.90 -10.68 -14.98
C THR A 342 -14.67 -9.82 -15.15
N GLN A 343 -14.60 -8.72 -14.41
CA GLN A 343 -13.44 -7.81 -14.36
C GLN A 343 -12.89 -7.74 -12.93
N LEU A 344 -11.59 -7.56 -12.82
CA LEU A 344 -10.90 -7.29 -11.55
C LEU A 344 -10.28 -5.89 -11.59
N PHE A 345 -10.62 -5.06 -10.62
CA PHE A 345 -9.92 -3.81 -10.38
C PHE A 345 -9.05 -3.92 -9.13
N VAL A 346 -7.77 -3.57 -9.27
CA VAL A 346 -6.78 -3.59 -8.19
C VAL A 346 -6.32 -2.17 -7.94
N SER A 347 -6.63 -1.62 -6.76
CA SER A 347 -6.19 -0.29 -6.34
C SER A 347 -4.76 -0.33 -5.78
N ARG A 348 -4.08 0.82 -5.88
CA ARG A 348 -2.78 1.06 -5.24
C ARG A 348 -2.89 1.43 -3.76
N GLY A 349 -4.11 1.55 -3.24
CA GLY A 349 -4.37 1.88 -1.85
C GLY A 349 -4.19 3.36 -1.50
N ALA A 350 -4.84 3.79 -0.43
CA ALA A 350 -4.82 5.17 0.05
C ALA A 350 -3.63 5.47 0.96
N GLY A 351 -3.27 4.55 1.85
CA GLY A 351 -2.16 4.68 2.79
C GLY A 351 -0.88 3.96 2.34
N PHE A 352 -0.09 3.57 3.30
CA PHE A 352 1.12 2.75 3.13
C PHE A 352 1.31 1.88 4.38
N TRP A 353 2.04 0.79 4.24
CA TRP A 353 2.44 -0.05 5.36
C TRP A 353 3.96 -0.05 5.56
N GLY A 354 4.41 -0.29 6.79
CA GLY A 354 5.84 -0.36 7.12
C GLY A 354 6.52 1.01 7.09
N PRO A 355 7.67 1.15 6.39
CA PRO A 355 8.40 2.42 6.27
C PRO A 355 7.59 3.49 5.54
N SER A 356 7.66 4.74 5.99
CA SER A 356 7.01 5.90 5.35
C SER A 356 7.65 6.22 4.00
N LEU A 357 7.38 5.37 3.00
CA LEU A 357 8.09 5.37 1.73
C LEU A 357 7.19 4.85 0.59
N ARG A 358 6.95 5.69 -0.42
CA ARG A 358 6.35 5.29 -1.71
C ARG A 358 7.20 5.82 -2.87
N THR A 359 7.69 4.91 -3.73
CA THR A 359 8.55 5.26 -4.86
C THR A 359 7.99 4.67 -6.14
N PHE A 360 7.59 5.53 -7.09
CA PHE A 360 6.98 5.17 -8.40
C PHE A 360 5.61 4.45 -8.30
N SER A 361 5.02 4.38 -7.13
CA SER A 361 3.66 3.88 -6.91
C SER A 361 2.92 4.84 -5.99
N GLN A 362 2.30 5.86 -6.57
CA GLN A 362 1.53 6.84 -5.81
C GLN A 362 0.25 6.22 -5.26
N SER A 363 -0.11 6.57 -4.02
CA SER A 363 -1.39 6.25 -3.42
C SER A 363 -2.54 6.95 -4.16
N GLU A 364 -3.76 6.40 -4.03
CA GLU A 364 -4.94 6.91 -4.73
C GLU A 364 -6.22 6.76 -3.91
N LEU A 365 -7.14 7.70 -4.12
CA LEU A 365 -8.56 7.56 -3.81
C LEU A 365 -9.27 7.23 -5.11
N VAL A 366 -9.97 6.10 -5.19
CA VAL A 366 -10.53 5.66 -6.47
C VAL A 366 -12.01 6.06 -6.56
N ILE A 367 -12.38 6.63 -7.70
CA ILE A 367 -13.78 6.81 -8.08
C ILE A 367 -14.06 5.89 -9.27
N LEU A 368 -14.94 4.92 -9.05
CA LEU A 368 -15.42 4.01 -10.07
C LEU A 368 -16.71 4.55 -10.63
N ASN A 369 -16.74 4.86 -11.92
CA ASN A 369 -17.96 5.22 -12.65
C ASN A 369 -18.45 3.96 -13.36
N LEU A 370 -19.47 3.30 -12.76
CA LEU A 370 -20.06 2.09 -13.33
C LEU A 370 -21.18 2.48 -14.30
N ARG A 371 -21.14 1.92 -15.51
CA ARG A 371 -22.13 2.15 -16.57
C ARG A 371 -22.60 0.85 -17.19
N GLY A 372 -23.87 0.81 -17.59
CA GLY A 372 -24.41 -0.31 -18.37
C GLY A 372 -23.82 -0.36 -19.78
N ASN A 373 -23.78 -1.54 -20.38
CA ASN A 373 -23.62 -1.66 -21.81
C ASN A 373 -24.91 -1.16 -22.49
N LYS A 374 -24.83 -0.10 -23.28
CA LYS A 374 -25.94 0.29 -24.17
C LYS A 374 -26.15 -0.78 -25.22
#